data_b378f73c73acd53dc34408aa07c181ff
#
_entry.id   b378f73c73acd53dc34408aa07c181ff
#
_cell.length_a   1.000
_cell.length_b   1.000
_cell.length_c   1.000
_cell.angle_alpha   90.00
_cell.angle_beta   90.00
_cell.angle_gamma   90.00
#
_symmetry.space_group_name_H-M   'P 1'
#
loop_
_entity.id
_entity.type
_entity.pdbx_description
1 polymer ?
#
loop_
_entity_poly.entity_id
_entity_poly.type
_entity_poly.pdbx_seq_one_letter_code
_entity_poly.pdbx_strand_id
1 'polypeptide(L)'
;MIYREEVQNLFTVPEEYCLCQCISADFKMGKGIALGFNQHYNMKNRLTMKYPCYLQTWDEMGGLGDCLYDNCVFNLITKRNYWEKPTYQTITTALQKMHHMIVYAGITKLAMPKIGCGLDRLDWDKVREIVQDIFKDTDVEILVCMQ
;
A
#
# COMPACT_ATOMS: atom_id res chain seq x y z
N MET A 1 -12.75 8.70 -11.04
CA MET A 1 -11.29 8.39 -10.85
C MET A 1 -10.52 8.89 -12.05
N ILE A 2 -9.39 9.50 -11.79
CA ILE A 2 -8.37 9.80 -12.80
C ILE A 2 -7.23 8.84 -12.55
N TYR A 3 -6.80 8.11 -13.56
CA TYR A 3 -5.76 7.08 -13.41
C TYR A 3 -4.65 7.31 -14.43
N ARG A 4 -3.40 7.36 -13.97
CA ARG A 4 -2.22 7.54 -14.83
C ARG A 4 -1.10 6.62 -14.40
N GLU A 5 -0.32 6.15 -15.39
CA GLU A 5 0.94 5.43 -15.16
C GLU A 5 2.07 6.25 -15.76
N GLU A 6 3.08 6.57 -14.99
CA GLU A 6 4.20 7.39 -15.42
C GLU A 6 5.52 6.80 -14.94
N VAL A 7 6.57 6.96 -15.74
CA VAL A 7 7.92 6.58 -15.33
C VAL A 7 8.50 7.72 -14.51
N GLN A 8 8.48 7.54 -13.18
CA GLN A 8 9.06 8.52 -12.26
C GLN A 8 9.34 7.87 -10.90
N ASN A 9 10.18 8.53 -10.12
CA ASN A 9 10.47 8.10 -8.75
C ASN A 9 9.30 8.44 -7.83
N LEU A 10 8.75 7.43 -7.15
CA LEU A 10 7.63 7.60 -6.23
C LEU A 10 7.91 8.65 -5.15
N PHE A 11 9.16 8.74 -4.67
CA PHE A 11 9.52 9.64 -3.58
C PHE A 11 9.73 11.09 -4.02
N THR A 12 9.55 11.39 -5.31
CA THR A 12 9.68 12.75 -5.85
C THR A 12 8.35 13.34 -6.32
N VAL A 13 7.24 12.66 -6.10
CA VAL A 13 5.92 13.22 -6.43
C VAL A 13 5.62 14.44 -5.55
N PRO A 14 4.74 15.36 -6.00
CA PRO A 14 4.35 16.51 -5.19
C PRO A 14 3.79 16.12 -3.80
N GLU A 15 4.02 16.97 -2.81
CA GLU A 15 3.63 16.72 -1.41
C GLU A 15 2.13 16.51 -1.22
N GLU A 16 1.31 16.99 -2.14
CA GLU A 16 -0.14 16.83 -2.08
C GLU A 16 -0.61 15.37 -2.27
N TYR A 17 0.27 14.50 -2.76
CA TYR A 17 -0.03 13.08 -2.91
C TYR A 17 0.23 12.33 -1.60
N CYS A 18 -0.74 11.54 -1.18
CA CYS A 18 -0.47 10.45 -0.24
C CYS A 18 0.18 9.30 -1.00
N LEU A 19 1.02 8.53 -0.33
CA LEU A 19 1.73 7.41 -0.93
C LEU A 19 1.15 6.09 -0.45
N CYS A 20 1.42 5.02 -1.20
CA CYS A 20 0.94 3.68 -0.89
C CYS A 20 2.02 2.66 -1.18
N GLN A 21 2.13 1.64 -0.32
CA GLN A 21 3.02 0.50 -0.52
C GLN A 21 2.40 -0.78 0.04
N CYS A 22 2.92 -1.94 -0.38
CA CYS A 22 2.58 -3.23 0.20
C CYS A 22 3.71 -3.71 1.10
N ILE A 23 3.38 -4.15 2.31
CA ILE A 23 4.35 -4.68 3.27
C ILE A 23 3.79 -5.92 3.98
N SER A 24 4.64 -6.58 4.75
CA SER A 24 4.26 -7.68 5.63
C SER A 24 3.87 -7.19 7.03
N ALA A 25 3.09 -7.99 7.74
CA ALA A 25 2.64 -7.67 9.08
C ALA A 25 3.77 -7.61 10.12
N ASP A 26 4.93 -8.20 9.82
CA ASP A 26 6.11 -8.16 10.67
C ASP A 26 6.91 -6.84 10.55
N PHE A 27 6.51 -5.94 9.65
CA PHE A 27 7.15 -4.63 9.40
C PHE A 27 8.63 -4.74 9.04
N LYS A 28 9.03 -5.81 8.35
CA LYS A 28 10.47 -6.03 8.03
C LYS A 28 11.08 -4.93 7.17
N MET A 29 10.44 -4.54 6.07
CA MET A 29 10.83 -3.43 5.19
C MET A 29 12.31 -3.42 4.79
N GLY A 30 12.90 -4.57 4.58
CA GLY A 30 14.34 -4.69 4.33
C GLY A 30 14.78 -4.68 2.87
N LYS A 31 13.84 -4.66 1.91
CA LYS A 31 14.12 -4.78 0.48
C LYS A 31 13.12 -4.00 -0.37
N GLY A 32 13.51 -3.74 -1.62
CA GLY A 32 12.62 -3.14 -2.61
C GLY A 32 12.12 -1.77 -2.20
N ILE A 33 10.90 -1.44 -2.63
CA ILE A 33 10.30 -0.13 -2.37
C ILE A 33 10.08 0.11 -0.86
N ALA A 34 9.84 -0.94 -0.09
CA ALA A 34 9.64 -0.83 1.36
C ALA A 34 10.88 -0.30 2.07
N LEU A 35 12.07 -0.67 1.60
CA LEU A 35 13.32 -0.11 2.12
C LEU A 35 13.37 1.41 1.90
N GLY A 36 12.94 1.87 0.72
CA GLY A 36 12.84 3.30 0.41
C GLY A 36 11.90 4.03 1.36
N PHE A 37 10.73 3.47 1.65
CA PHE A 37 9.80 4.06 2.63
C PHE A 37 10.42 4.12 4.02
N ASN A 38 11.19 3.10 4.41
CA ASN A 38 11.87 3.14 5.69
C ASN A 38 12.96 4.22 5.74
N GLN A 39 13.72 4.36 4.65
CA GLN A 39 14.79 5.36 4.58
C GLN A 39 14.24 6.80 4.54
N HIS A 40 13.17 7.04 3.76
CA HIS A 40 12.61 8.40 3.61
C HIS A 40 11.73 8.83 4.78
N TYR A 41 11.01 7.90 5.43
CA TYR A 41 9.99 8.25 6.40
C TYR A 41 10.15 7.58 7.76
N ASN A 42 11.22 6.78 7.97
CA ASN A 42 11.40 5.99 9.20
C ASN A 42 10.15 5.13 9.49
N MET A 43 9.57 4.57 8.44
CA MET A 43 8.23 3.98 8.48
C MET A 43 8.15 2.76 9.40
N LYS A 44 9.18 1.93 9.44
CA LYS A 44 9.23 0.76 10.32
C LYS A 44 9.07 1.14 11.78
N ASN A 45 9.83 2.14 12.24
CA ASN A 45 9.73 2.61 13.63
C ASN A 45 8.38 3.26 13.90
N ARG A 46 7.88 4.07 12.98
CA ARG A 46 6.59 4.73 13.13
C ARG A 46 5.46 3.71 13.28
N LEU A 47 5.44 2.69 12.43
CA LEU A 47 4.41 1.64 12.49
C LEU A 47 4.56 0.79 13.76
N THR A 48 5.79 0.43 14.13
CA THR A 48 6.04 -0.35 15.34
C THR A 48 5.56 0.38 16.60
N MET A 49 5.74 1.69 16.66
CA MET A 49 5.29 2.51 17.80
C MET A 49 3.78 2.73 17.80
N LYS A 50 3.19 2.95 16.63
CA LYS A 50 1.74 3.24 16.51
C LYS A 50 0.89 1.96 16.62
N TYR A 51 1.42 0.84 16.16
CA TYR A 51 0.72 -0.45 16.14
C TYR A 51 1.57 -1.53 16.81
N PRO A 52 1.78 -1.45 18.14
CA PRO A 52 2.58 -2.44 18.85
C PRO A 52 1.92 -3.82 18.78
N CYS A 53 2.75 -4.87 18.69
CA CYS A 53 2.28 -6.26 18.63
C CYS A 53 1.34 -6.51 17.42
N TYR A 54 1.63 -5.88 16.28
CA TYR A 54 0.73 -5.97 15.13
C TYR A 54 0.54 -7.38 14.58
N LEU A 55 1.56 -8.26 14.70
CA LEU A 55 1.40 -9.66 14.27
C LEU A 55 0.23 -10.35 14.98
N GLN A 56 0.05 -10.06 16.27
CA GLN A 56 -1.09 -10.59 17.01
C GLN A 56 -2.41 -10.03 16.46
N THR A 57 -2.47 -8.74 16.19
CA THR A 57 -3.65 -8.10 15.59
C THR A 57 -3.96 -8.71 14.23
N TRP A 58 -2.94 -8.90 13.39
CA TRP A 58 -3.10 -9.54 12.09
C TRP A 58 -3.71 -10.94 12.22
N ASP A 59 -3.19 -11.75 13.13
CA ASP A 59 -3.69 -13.10 13.36
C ASP A 59 -5.13 -13.11 13.86
N GLU A 60 -5.46 -12.20 14.78
CA GLU A 60 -6.82 -12.07 15.34
C GLU A 60 -7.84 -11.62 14.27
N MET A 61 -7.40 -10.85 13.28
CA MET A 61 -8.25 -10.43 12.16
C MET A 61 -8.39 -11.50 11.08
N GLY A 62 -7.74 -12.65 11.22
CA GLY A 62 -7.81 -13.73 10.24
C GLY A 62 -6.84 -13.62 9.09
N GLY A 63 -5.93 -12.65 9.09
CA GLY A 63 -4.89 -12.52 8.05
C GLY A 63 -5.40 -12.26 6.64
N LEU A 64 -6.57 -11.62 6.47
CA LEU A 64 -7.20 -11.45 5.17
C LEU A 64 -6.70 -10.25 4.38
N GLY A 65 -5.98 -9.35 5.01
CA GLY A 65 -5.49 -8.09 4.43
C GLY A 65 -5.91 -6.90 5.28
N ASP A 66 -5.05 -5.88 5.34
CA ASP A 66 -5.29 -4.70 6.15
C ASP A 66 -4.63 -3.48 5.53
N CYS A 67 -4.95 -2.31 6.05
CA CYS A 67 -4.32 -1.06 5.65
C CYS A 67 -4.02 -0.23 6.89
N LEU A 68 -2.75 0.15 7.07
CA LEU A 68 -2.32 0.99 8.19
C LEU A 68 -1.86 2.34 7.65
N TYR A 69 -2.46 3.40 8.17
CA TYR A 69 -2.14 4.76 7.76
C TYR A 69 -1.21 5.42 8.75
N ASP A 70 -0.14 6.05 8.26
CA ASP A 70 0.72 6.90 9.05
C ASP A 70 1.42 7.93 8.17
N ASN A 71 1.42 9.17 8.57
CA ASN A 71 2.18 10.25 7.91
C ASN A 71 1.93 10.34 6.39
N CYS A 72 0.67 10.32 5.97
CA CYS A 72 0.26 10.38 4.56
C CYS A 72 0.77 9.18 3.73
N VAL A 73 1.01 8.05 4.37
CA VAL A 73 1.39 6.80 3.74
C VAL A 73 0.39 5.72 4.11
N PHE A 74 -0.18 5.08 3.11
CA PHE A 74 -1.04 3.91 3.26
C PHE A 74 -0.18 2.66 3.12
N ASN A 75 -0.07 1.89 4.19
CA ASN A 75 0.68 0.66 4.22
C ASN A 75 -0.29 -0.51 4.08
N LEU A 76 -0.34 -1.10 2.90
CA LEU A 76 -1.20 -2.26 2.64
C LEU A 76 -0.52 -3.50 3.21
N ILE A 77 -1.17 -4.15 4.16
CA ILE A 77 -0.65 -5.36 4.77
C ILE A 77 -1.26 -6.54 4.02
N THR A 78 -0.43 -7.24 3.26
CA THR A 78 -0.89 -8.25 2.30
C THR A 78 -0.39 -9.66 2.60
N LYS A 79 0.46 -9.80 3.61
CA LYS A 79 1.03 -11.09 4.04
C LYS A 79 1.51 -10.98 5.48
N ARG A 80 1.66 -12.13 6.15
CA ARG A 80 2.08 -12.14 7.56
C ARG A 80 3.57 -11.84 7.70
N ASN A 81 4.40 -12.62 7.02
CA ASN A 81 5.85 -12.54 7.15
C ASN A 81 6.50 -12.12 5.84
N TYR A 82 7.67 -11.46 5.93
CA TYR A 82 8.32 -10.88 4.76
C TYR A 82 8.71 -11.90 3.67
N TRP A 83 8.95 -13.16 4.05
CA TRP A 83 9.32 -14.20 3.08
C TRP A 83 8.12 -14.86 2.40
N GLU A 84 6.91 -14.58 2.84
CA GLU A 84 5.69 -15.11 2.25
C GLU A 84 5.28 -14.29 1.02
N LYS A 85 4.28 -14.77 0.30
CA LYS A 85 3.74 -14.08 -0.87
C LYS A 85 2.31 -13.63 -0.61
N PRO A 86 1.93 -12.44 -1.09
CA PRO A 86 0.53 -12.02 -1.04
C PRO A 86 -0.31 -12.85 -2.01
N THR A 87 -1.63 -12.77 -1.85
CA THR A 87 -2.59 -13.28 -2.82
C THR A 87 -3.38 -12.12 -3.40
N TYR A 88 -4.09 -12.37 -4.51
CA TYR A 88 -5.00 -11.34 -5.05
C TYR A 88 -6.11 -11.02 -4.05
N GLN A 89 -6.52 -11.99 -3.23
CA GLN A 89 -7.52 -11.75 -2.19
C GLN A 89 -7.00 -10.83 -1.10
N THR A 90 -5.78 -11.04 -0.60
CA THR A 90 -5.23 -10.18 0.46
C THR A 90 -4.97 -8.77 -0.03
N ILE A 91 -4.50 -8.61 -1.27
CA ILE A 91 -4.30 -7.28 -1.84
C ILE A 91 -5.65 -6.57 -2.08
N THR A 92 -6.67 -7.30 -2.52
CA THR A 92 -8.01 -6.75 -2.70
C THR A 92 -8.60 -6.26 -1.39
N THR A 93 -8.53 -7.06 -0.33
CA THR A 93 -9.02 -6.67 0.99
C THR A 93 -8.28 -5.43 1.51
N ALA A 94 -6.96 -5.40 1.39
CA ALA A 94 -6.16 -4.24 1.81
C ALA A 94 -6.54 -2.99 1.03
N LEU A 95 -6.72 -3.10 -0.29
CA LEU A 95 -7.14 -1.98 -1.13
C LEU A 95 -8.55 -1.48 -0.80
N GLN A 96 -9.47 -2.38 -0.48
CA GLN A 96 -10.82 -2.00 -0.05
C GLN A 96 -10.79 -1.19 1.25
N LYS A 97 -9.95 -1.59 2.19
CA LYS A 97 -9.77 -0.83 3.44
C LYS A 97 -9.14 0.53 3.18
N MET A 98 -8.16 0.62 2.30
CA MET A 98 -7.57 1.90 1.90
C MET A 98 -8.62 2.79 1.24
N HIS A 99 -9.43 2.25 0.35
CA HIS A 99 -10.52 2.98 -0.30
C HIS A 99 -11.46 3.60 0.73
N HIS A 100 -11.87 2.83 1.73
CA HIS A 100 -12.73 3.33 2.80
C HIS A 100 -12.08 4.50 3.54
N MET A 101 -10.79 4.41 3.86
CA MET A 101 -10.05 5.48 4.52
C MET A 101 -9.95 6.73 3.65
N ILE A 102 -9.69 6.56 2.35
CA ILE A 102 -9.57 7.66 1.39
C ILE A 102 -10.88 8.41 1.27
N VAL A 103 -11.99 7.71 1.14
CA VAL A 103 -13.33 8.32 1.04
C VAL A 103 -13.66 9.07 2.33
N TYR A 104 -13.44 8.43 3.48
CA TYR A 104 -13.74 9.03 4.78
C TYR A 104 -12.92 10.31 5.02
N ALA A 105 -11.64 10.31 4.66
CA ALA A 105 -10.76 11.44 4.90
C ALA A 105 -10.81 12.51 3.79
N GLY A 106 -11.49 12.25 2.68
CA GLY A 106 -11.55 13.17 1.55
C GLY A 106 -10.22 13.32 0.82
N ILE A 107 -9.41 12.28 0.77
CA ILE A 107 -8.13 12.29 0.06
C ILE A 107 -8.40 12.19 -1.44
N THR A 108 -7.79 13.08 -2.22
CA THR A 108 -8.03 13.17 -3.66
C THR A 108 -6.83 12.84 -4.53
N LYS A 109 -5.64 12.66 -3.94
CA LYS A 109 -4.42 12.35 -4.69
C LYS A 109 -3.64 11.24 -4.01
N LEU A 110 -3.37 10.16 -4.76
CA LEU A 110 -2.69 8.96 -4.28
C LEU A 110 -1.64 8.54 -5.31
N ALA A 111 -0.42 8.33 -4.85
CA ALA A 111 0.65 7.78 -5.68
C ALA A 111 1.10 6.44 -5.14
N MET A 112 1.38 5.49 -6.03
CA MET A 112 1.78 4.14 -5.66
C MET A 112 2.76 3.58 -6.68
N PRO A 113 3.59 2.61 -6.27
CA PRO A 113 4.34 1.81 -7.24
C PRO A 113 3.40 0.76 -7.85
N LYS A 114 3.92 -0.12 -8.69
CA LYS A 114 3.17 -1.32 -9.11
C LYS A 114 3.07 -2.28 -7.93
N ILE A 115 2.10 -2.00 -7.05
CA ILE A 115 1.95 -2.72 -5.79
C ILE A 115 1.80 -4.23 -6.00
N GLY A 116 2.50 -5.02 -5.17
CA GLY A 116 2.44 -6.48 -5.22
C GLY A 116 3.19 -7.12 -6.39
N CYS A 117 3.83 -6.34 -7.27
CA CYS A 117 4.36 -6.83 -8.54
C CYS A 117 5.90 -6.82 -8.63
N GLY A 118 6.60 -6.31 -7.64
CA GLY A 118 8.05 -6.39 -7.56
C GLY A 118 8.49 -7.74 -7.02
N LEU A 119 9.04 -7.75 -5.81
CA LEU A 119 9.48 -8.97 -5.15
C LEU A 119 8.34 -9.96 -4.89
N ASP A 120 7.11 -9.46 -4.73
CA ASP A 120 5.91 -10.28 -4.47
C ASP A 120 5.36 -10.98 -5.71
N ARG A 121 5.74 -10.53 -6.91
CA ARG A 121 5.51 -11.22 -8.19
C ARG A 121 4.05 -11.42 -8.62
N LEU A 122 3.12 -10.60 -8.14
CA LEU A 122 1.77 -10.61 -8.71
C LEU A 122 1.80 -10.00 -10.11
N ASP A 123 0.80 -10.37 -10.93
CA ASP A 123 0.65 -9.83 -12.28
C ASP A 123 0.05 -8.43 -12.20
N TRP A 124 0.78 -7.41 -12.70
CA TRP A 124 0.32 -6.03 -12.64
C TRP A 124 -0.99 -5.81 -13.39
N ASP A 125 -1.22 -6.48 -14.52
CA ASP A 125 -2.48 -6.31 -15.26
C ASP A 125 -3.68 -6.68 -14.38
N LYS A 126 -3.56 -7.73 -13.58
CA LYS A 126 -4.62 -8.14 -12.65
C LYS A 126 -4.75 -7.17 -11.48
N VAL A 127 -3.64 -6.73 -10.90
CA VAL A 127 -3.66 -5.77 -9.79
C VAL A 127 -4.21 -4.43 -10.26
N ARG A 128 -3.80 -3.96 -11.45
CA ARG A 128 -4.33 -2.73 -12.06
C ARG A 128 -5.85 -2.80 -12.17
N GLU A 129 -6.38 -3.90 -12.67
CA GLU A 129 -7.82 -4.09 -12.82
C GLU A 129 -8.54 -4.01 -11.47
N ILE A 130 -7.98 -4.62 -10.43
CA ILE A 130 -8.53 -4.55 -9.07
C ILE A 130 -8.54 -3.11 -8.58
N VAL A 131 -7.44 -2.37 -8.73
CA VAL A 131 -7.34 -0.97 -8.33
C VAL A 131 -8.38 -0.13 -9.05
N GLN A 132 -8.47 -0.25 -10.36
CA GLN A 132 -9.42 0.54 -11.16
C GLN A 132 -10.86 0.21 -10.81
N ASP A 133 -11.18 -1.05 -10.55
CA ASP A 133 -12.53 -1.45 -10.18
C ASP A 133 -12.94 -0.90 -8.82
N ILE A 134 -12.05 -0.95 -7.83
CA ILE A 134 -12.34 -0.45 -6.47
C ILE A 134 -12.56 1.06 -6.47
N PHE A 135 -11.77 1.81 -7.25
CA PHE A 135 -11.79 3.29 -7.22
C PHE A 135 -12.61 3.94 -8.32
N LYS A 136 -13.24 3.18 -9.21
CA LYS A 136 -13.88 3.70 -10.44
C LYS A 136 -14.86 4.86 -10.22
N ASP A 137 -15.60 4.85 -9.12
CA ASP A 137 -16.62 5.87 -8.81
C ASP A 137 -16.16 6.85 -7.72
N THR A 138 -14.86 6.89 -7.44
CA THR A 138 -14.28 7.70 -6.38
C THR A 138 -13.60 8.93 -6.97
N ASP A 139 -13.80 10.09 -6.33
CA ASP A 139 -13.13 11.34 -6.72
C ASP A 139 -11.68 11.31 -6.21
N VAL A 140 -10.82 10.60 -6.93
CA VAL A 140 -9.41 10.46 -6.60
C VAL A 140 -8.58 10.41 -7.89
N GLU A 141 -7.39 11.01 -7.84
CA GLU A 141 -6.38 10.88 -8.88
C GLU A 141 -5.34 9.87 -8.39
N ILE A 142 -5.18 8.78 -9.14
CA ILE A 142 -4.20 7.73 -8.84
C ILE A 142 -3.06 7.84 -9.84
N LEU A 143 -1.85 8.02 -9.32
CA LEU A 143 -0.62 8.05 -10.10
C LEU A 143 0.20 6.80 -9.76
N VAL A 144 0.40 5.94 -10.73
CA VAL A 144 1.27 4.78 -10.59
C VAL A 144 2.66 5.16 -11.10
N CYS A 145 3.63 5.12 -10.21
CA CYS A 145 5.02 5.47 -10.52
C CYS A 145 5.79 4.21 -10.89
N MET A 146 6.18 4.13 -12.15
CA MET A 146 6.93 3.01 -12.69
C MET A 146 8.41 3.37 -12.81
N GLN A 147 9.26 2.42 -12.53
CA GLN A 147 10.70 2.61 -12.64
C GLN A 147 11.34 1.66 -13.65
#